data_d2020de31d7c1e73f11456918f760ea6
#
_entry.id   d2020de31d7c1e73f11456918f760ea6
#
_cell.length_a   1.000
_cell.length_b   1.000
_cell.length_c   1.000
_cell.angle_alpha   90.00
_cell.angle_beta   90.00
_cell.angle_gamma   90.00
#
_symmetry.space_group_name_H-M   'P 1'
#
loop_
_entity.id
_entity.type
_entity.pdbx_description
1 polymer ?
#
loop_
_entity_poly.entity_id
_entity_poly.type
_entity_poly.pdbx_seq_one_letter_code
_entity_poly.pdbx_strand_id
1 'polypeptide(L)'
;RNFPVYLSTKNTILKAYDGAFKDAFQEVFDAEYADKFKAAGLTYEHRLIDDMVAAALKWEGGYVWACKNYDGDVQSDTVAQGFGSLGLMTSVLTTPDGATALAEAAHGTVTRHYRDWQAGKKTSTNPIASIYAWTRGLMHRAKLDGTPEVAAFAETLEDVIIKTVEAGHMTKDLALLVGNGQAYQTTDEFMATLAENLRARLA
;
A
#
# COMPACT_ATOMS: atom_id res chain seq x y z
N ARG A 1 15.14 -5.03 0.44
CA ARG A 1 14.61 -6.10 -0.41
C ARG A 1 15.56 -6.26 -1.60
N ASN A 2 15.85 -7.47 -2.03
CA ASN A 2 16.71 -7.74 -3.19
C ASN A 2 15.85 -7.78 -4.45
N PHE A 3 15.40 -6.59 -4.90
CA PHE A 3 14.60 -6.44 -6.12
C PHE A 3 15.24 -5.46 -7.07
N PRO A 4 15.13 -5.64 -8.40
CA PRO A 4 15.52 -4.64 -9.37
C PRO A 4 14.75 -3.33 -9.15
N VAL A 5 15.36 -2.22 -9.54
CA VAL A 5 14.77 -0.88 -9.40
C VAL A 5 14.51 -0.30 -10.78
N TYR A 6 13.30 0.14 -11.02
CA TYR A 6 12.90 0.88 -12.22
C TYR A 6 12.53 2.30 -11.82
N LEU A 7 13.25 3.28 -12.34
CA LEU A 7 12.87 4.69 -12.25
C LEU A 7 11.99 5.04 -13.44
N SER A 8 10.87 5.69 -13.22
CA SER A 8 10.05 6.21 -14.32
C SER A 8 9.97 7.72 -14.33
N THR A 9 10.01 8.27 -15.54
CA THR A 9 9.78 9.69 -15.81
C THR A 9 9.12 9.86 -17.18
N LYS A 10 8.70 11.08 -17.52
CA LYS A 10 8.31 11.45 -18.88
C LYS A 10 9.28 12.51 -19.44
N ASN A 11 10.57 12.27 -19.31
CA ASN A 11 11.64 13.19 -19.74
C ASN A 11 11.63 13.50 -21.23
N THR A 12 10.98 12.70 -22.05
CA THR A 12 10.77 12.96 -23.48
C THR A 12 9.85 14.17 -23.73
N ILE A 13 8.96 14.48 -22.80
CA ILE A 13 8.02 15.61 -22.82
C ILE A 13 8.43 16.67 -21.79
N LEU A 14 8.60 16.28 -20.52
CA LEU A 14 8.96 17.15 -19.41
C LEU A 14 10.48 17.26 -19.29
N LYS A 15 11.12 17.69 -20.35
CA LYS A 15 12.58 17.60 -20.56
C LYS A 15 13.42 18.16 -19.42
N ALA A 16 13.05 19.34 -18.90
CA ALA A 16 13.84 20.03 -17.89
C ALA A 16 13.73 19.34 -16.52
N TYR A 17 12.51 19.18 -16.00
CA TYR A 17 12.31 18.67 -14.64
C TYR A 17 12.47 17.17 -14.51
N ASP A 18 11.92 16.42 -15.45
CA ASP A 18 12.06 14.97 -15.46
C ASP A 18 13.45 14.53 -15.91
N GLY A 19 14.07 15.32 -16.78
CA GLY A 19 15.47 15.14 -17.15
C GLY A 19 16.38 15.30 -15.92
N ALA A 20 16.26 16.39 -15.19
CA ALA A 20 17.04 16.63 -13.97
C ALA A 20 16.80 15.54 -12.91
N PHE A 21 15.57 15.09 -12.74
CA PHE A 21 15.24 14.00 -11.81
C PHE A 21 15.90 12.68 -12.22
N LYS A 22 15.80 12.32 -13.50
CA LYS A 22 16.48 11.13 -14.06
C LYS A 22 17.98 11.20 -13.88
N ASP A 23 18.59 12.35 -14.21
CA ASP A 23 20.03 12.53 -14.15
C ASP A 23 20.55 12.47 -12.71
N ALA A 24 19.85 13.05 -11.75
CA ALA A 24 20.17 12.94 -10.31
C ALA A 24 20.13 11.48 -9.81
N PHE A 25 19.15 10.69 -10.23
CA PHE A 25 19.11 9.26 -9.91
C PHE A 25 20.27 8.49 -10.53
N GLN A 26 20.62 8.79 -11.79
CA GLN A 26 21.73 8.14 -12.47
C GLN A 26 23.07 8.48 -11.79
N GLU A 27 23.29 9.75 -11.44
CA GLU A 27 24.50 10.20 -10.75
C GLU A 27 24.68 9.48 -9.41
N VAL A 28 23.64 9.41 -8.58
CA VAL A 28 23.69 8.69 -7.29
C VAL A 28 23.90 7.20 -7.50
N PHE A 29 23.23 6.59 -8.49
CA PHE A 29 23.39 5.18 -8.78
C PHE A 29 24.83 4.87 -9.19
N ASP A 30 25.41 5.63 -10.11
CA ASP A 30 26.77 5.41 -10.61
C ASP A 30 27.81 5.63 -9.51
N ALA A 31 27.61 6.62 -8.63
CA ALA A 31 28.56 6.97 -7.59
C ALA A 31 28.52 5.99 -6.39
N GLU A 32 27.34 5.48 -6.02
CA GLU A 32 27.17 4.81 -4.73
C GLU A 32 26.63 3.37 -4.82
N TYR A 33 25.90 3.01 -5.89
CA TYR A 33 25.12 1.78 -5.94
C TYR A 33 25.49 0.82 -7.06
N ALA A 34 26.15 1.24 -8.12
CA ALA A 34 26.43 0.39 -9.28
C ALA A 34 27.12 -0.92 -8.90
N ASP A 35 28.20 -0.86 -8.12
CA ASP A 35 28.94 -2.04 -7.67
C ASP A 35 28.11 -2.92 -6.71
N LYS A 36 27.30 -2.31 -5.85
CA LYS A 36 26.41 -3.02 -4.91
C LYS A 36 25.34 -3.80 -5.66
N PHE A 37 24.72 -3.17 -6.67
CA PHE A 37 23.73 -3.82 -7.52
C PHE A 37 24.33 -4.95 -8.33
N LYS A 38 25.49 -4.73 -8.92
CA LYS A 38 26.24 -5.77 -9.65
C LYS A 38 26.57 -6.96 -8.76
N ALA A 39 27.07 -6.72 -7.56
CA ALA A 39 27.41 -7.77 -6.60
C ALA A 39 26.17 -8.56 -6.13
N ALA A 40 25.01 -7.91 -6.06
CA ALA A 40 23.74 -8.53 -5.67
C ALA A 40 22.97 -9.16 -6.87
N GLY A 41 23.50 -9.06 -8.10
CA GLY A 41 22.79 -9.53 -9.29
C GLY A 41 21.52 -8.75 -9.61
N LEU A 42 21.44 -7.48 -9.19
CA LEU A 42 20.29 -6.60 -9.37
C LEU A 42 20.53 -5.63 -10.53
N THR A 43 19.44 -5.11 -11.08
CA THR A 43 19.46 -4.10 -12.14
C THR A 43 18.79 -2.81 -11.68
N TYR A 44 19.31 -1.68 -12.16
CA TYR A 44 18.66 -0.38 -12.15
C TYR A 44 18.43 0.05 -13.60
N GLU A 45 17.23 0.51 -13.92
CA GLU A 45 16.87 0.92 -15.27
C GLU A 45 15.92 2.13 -15.20
N HIS A 46 16.16 3.13 -16.05
CA HIS A 46 15.20 4.19 -16.31
C HIS A 46 14.28 3.79 -17.46
N ARG A 47 12.96 3.94 -17.24
CA ARG A 47 11.92 3.72 -18.25
C ARG A 47 10.98 4.91 -18.35
N LEU A 48 10.30 5.05 -19.47
CA LEU A 48 9.23 6.02 -19.58
C LEU A 48 8.02 5.56 -18.72
N ILE A 49 7.27 6.53 -18.18
CA ILE A 49 6.14 6.25 -17.29
C ILE A 49 5.08 5.37 -17.95
N ASP A 50 4.81 5.57 -19.23
CA ASP A 50 3.87 4.77 -20.01
C ASP A 50 4.31 3.30 -20.15
N ASP A 51 5.61 3.04 -20.32
CA ASP A 51 6.15 1.68 -20.31
C ASP A 51 5.96 1.01 -18.95
N MET A 52 6.21 1.76 -17.86
CA MET A 52 6.05 1.22 -16.51
C MET A 52 4.59 1.00 -16.12
N VAL A 53 3.66 1.81 -16.63
CA VAL A 53 2.22 1.54 -16.50
C VAL A 53 1.85 0.22 -17.16
N ALA A 54 2.34 -0.02 -18.37
CA ALA A 54 2.12 -1.28 -19.07
C ALA A 54 2.78 -2.47 -18.34
N ALA A 55 3.96 -2.27 -17.77
CA ALA A 55 4.65 -3.28 -16.96
C ALA A 55 3.87 -3.62 -15.69
N ALA A 56 3.37 -2.62 -14.96
CA ALA A 56 2.59 -2.82 -13.74
C ALA A 56 1.30 -3.66 -13.95
N LEU A 57 0.73 -3.60 -15.15
CA LEU A 57 -0.46 -4.38 -15.51
C LEU A 57 -0.15 -5.80 -16.03
N LYS A 58 1.10 -6.08 -16.42
CA LYS A 58 1.48 -7.32 -17.12
C LYS A 58 2.50 -8.16 -16.40
N TRP A 59 3.37 -7.55 -15.60
CA TRP A 59 4.44 -8.27 -14.92
C TRP A 59 3.93 -8.87 -13.61
N GLU A 60 4.58 -9.93 -13.18
CA GLU A 60 4.27 -10.63 -11.93
C GLU A 60 4.72 -9.86 -10.66
N GLY A 61 5.33 -8.68 -10.80
CA GLY A 61 5.88 -7.92 -9.70
C GLY A 61 7.33 -8.30 -9.39
N GLY A 62 7.74 -8.13 -8.12
CA GLY A 62 9.12 -8.42 -7.71
C GLY A 62 10.12 -7.34 -8.11
N TYR A 63 9.70 -6.09 -8.16
CA TYR A 63 10.54 -4.93 -8.45
C TYR A 63 10.18 -3.73 -7.56
N VAL A 64 11.08 -2.78 -7.48
CA VAL A 64 10.83 -1.47 -6.87
C VAL A 64 10.62 -0.46 -8.00
N TRP A 65 9.50 0.22 -7.95
CA TRP A 65 9.19 1.28 -8.91
C TRP A 65 9.40 2.65 -8.27
N ALA A 66 10.43 3.36 -8.69
CA ALA A 66 10.73 4.71 -8.23
C ALA A 66 10.00 5.73 -9.12
N CYS A 67 9.19 6.57 -8.51
CA CYS A 67 8.36 7.56 -9.17
C CYS A 67 8.58 8.95 -8.59
N LYS A 68 8.32 9.99 -9.39
CA LYS A 68 8.02 11.32 -8.85
C LYS A 68 6.71 11.29 -8.08
N ASN A 69 6.54 12.24 -7.16
CA ASN A 69 5.39 12.28 -6.24
C ASN A 69 4.04 12.10 -6.94
N TYR A 70 3.70 12.95 -7.91
CA TYR A 70 2.43 12.88 -8.63
C TYR A 70 2.27 11.58 -9.43
N ASP A 71 3.32 11.14 -10.13
CA ASP A 71 3.27 9.90 -10.90
C ASP A 71 3.02 8.69 -9.98
N GLY A 72 3.69 8.64 -8.84
CA GLY A 72 3.51 7.59 -7.84
C GLY A 72 2.12 7.61 -7.20
N ASP A 73 1.61 8.81 -6.89
CA ASP A 73 0.26 9.01 -6.35
C ASP A 73 -0.81 8.43 -7.30
N VAL A 74 -0.80 8.87 -8.55
CA VAL A 74 -1.76 8.40 -9.56
C VAL A 74 -1.61 6.91 -9.86
N GLN A 75 -0.37 6.41 -9.97
CA GLN A 75 -0.13 5.01 -10.32
C GLN A 75 -0.48 4.06 -9.19
N SER A 76 -0.18 4.40 -7.95
CA SER A 76 -0.53 3.56 -6.81
C SER A 76 -2.05 3.42 -6.67
N ASP A 77 -2.80 4.50 -6.84
CA ASP A 77 -4.25 4.48 -6.86
C ASP A 77 -4.81 3.65 -8.02
N THR A 78 -4.25 3.81 -9.22
CA THR A 78 -4.67 3.06 -10.41
C THR A 78 -4.47 1.56 -10.22
N VAL A 79 -3.32 1.15 -9.70
CA VAL A 79 -3.02 -0.27 -9.42
C VAL A 79 -3.96 -0.81 -8.33
N ALA A 80 -4.14 -0.06 -7.22
CA ALA A 80 -5.04 -0.47 -6.15
C ALA A 80 -6.48 -0.65 -6.64
N GLN A 81 -6.98 0.24 -7.49
CA GLN A 81 -8.31 0.11 -8.11
C GLN A 81 -8.41 -1.08 -9.05
N GLY A 82 -7.35 -1.38 -9.80
CA GLY A 82 -7.32 -2.51 -10.72
C GLY A 82 -7.34 -3.88 -10.04
N PHE A 83 -6.79 -3.97 -8.83
CA PHE A 83 -6.68 -5.23 -8.07
C PHE A 83 -7.59 -5.30 -6.84
N GLY A 84 -8.39 -4.29 -6.58
CA GLY A 84 -9.28 -4.29 -5.44
C GLY A 84 -9.95 -2.94 -5.21
N SER A 85 -9.75 -2.37 -4.03
CA SER A 85 -10.36 -1.10 -3.60
C SER A 85 -9.30 -0.21 -2.97
N LEU A 86 -9.43 1.11 -3.14
CA LEU A 86 -8.65 2.11 -2.38
C LEU A 86 -8.74 1.88 -0.86
N GLY A 87 -9.85 1.32 -0.38
CA GLY A 87 -10.04 0.95 1.03
C GLY A 87 -9.06 -0.11 1.55
N LEU A 88 -8.26 -0.73 0.68
CA LEU A 88 -7.21 -1.70 1.03
C LEU A 88 -5.80 -1.08 1.00
N MET A 89 -5.67 0.16 0.57
CA MET A 89 -4.39 0.79 0.30
C MET A 89 -3.88 1.58 1.51
N THR A 90 -2.61 1.37 1.84
CA THR A 90 -1.93 2.05 2.94
C THR A 90 -0.63 2.66 2.44
N SER A 91 -0.42 3.92 2.78
CA SER A 91 0.81 4.66 2.49
C SER A 91 1.76 4.63 3.69
N VAL A 92 3.05 4.52 3.43
CA VAL A 92 4.10 4.59 4.46
C VAL A 92 5.22 5.50 3.98
N LEU A 93 5.47 6.58 4.72
CA LEU A 93 6.63 7.44 4.55
C LEU A 93 7.70 7.03 5.56
N THR A 94 8.95 6.98 5.12
CA THR A 94 10.09 6.68 6.00
C THR A 94 11.19 7.71 5.80
N THR A 95 11.92 8.00 6.88
CA THR A 95 13.18 8.74 6.77
C THR A 95 14.24 7.88 6.07
N PRO A 96 15.25 8.50 5.40
CA PRO A 96 16.28 7.74 4.68
C PRO A 96 17.05 6.73 5.54
N ASP A 97 17.23 7.03 6.82
CA ASP A 97 17.86 6.16 7.82
C ASP A 97 16.90 5.07 8.37
N GLY A 98 15.62 5.14 8.03
CA GLY A 98 14.60 4.24 8.51
C GLY A 98 14.25 4.39 10.01
N ALA A 99 14.72 5.45 10.66
CA ALA A 99 14.47 5.66 12.08
C ALA A 99 13.04 6.10 12.39
N THR A 100 12.40 6.81 11.44
CA THR A 100 11.04 7.30 11.60
C THR A 100 10.16 6.82 10.46
N ALA A 101 8.95 6.37 10.79
CA ALA A 101 7.93 6.04 9.81
C ALA A 101 6.60 6.72 10.16
N LEU A 102 5.87 7.12 9.12
CA LEU A 102 4.49 7.57 9.20
C LEU A 102 3.67 6.67 8.29
N ALA A 103 2.65 6.02 8.84
CA ALA A 103 1.74 5.18 8.08
C ALA A 103 0.33 5.78 8.13
N GLU A 104 -0.36 5.76 7.00
CA GLU A 104 -1.71 6.30 6.87
C GLU A 104 -2.53 5.48 5.87
N ALA A 105 -3.85 5.57 5.97
CA ALA A 105 -4.73 5.12 4.90
C ALA A 105 -4.51 6.02 3.69
N ALA A 106 -4.26 5.43 2.52
CA ALA A 106 -3.93 6.18 1.31
C ALA A 106 -5.14 6.82 0.61
N HIS A 107 -6.29 6.85 1.26
CA HIS A 107 -7.52 7.44 0.75
C HIS A 107 -7.96 8.65 1.57
N GLY A 108 -8.87 9.47 1.03
CA GLY A 108 -9.41 10.64 1.69
C GLY A 108 -10.34 10.31 2.88
N THR A 109 -10.85 11.34 3.51
CA THR A 109 -11.61 11.28 4.79
C THR A 109 -13.05 10.74 4.67
N VAL A 110 -13.50 10.35 3.47
CA VAL A 110 -14.84 9.79 3.21
C VAL A 110 -15.98 10.64 3.82
N THR A 111 -15.91 11.94 3.64
CA THR A 111 -16.76 12.94 4.30
C THR A 111 -18.26 12.70 4.14
N ARG A 112 -18.71 12.08 3.01
CA ARG A 112 -20.11 11.74 2.80
C ARG A 112 -20.60 10.69 3.80
N HIS A 113 -19.83 9.63 4.03
CA HIS A 113 -20.16 8.60 5.02
C HIS A 113 -20.18 9.17 6.43
N TYR A 114 -19.25 10.07 6.77
CA TYR A 114 -19.23 10.73 8.06
C TYR A 114 -20.49 11.57 8.29
N ARG A 115 -20.94 12.34 7.29
CA ARG A 115 -22.20 13.11 7.37
C ARG A 115 -23.42 12.21 7.50
N ASP A 116 -23.47 11.10 6.79
CA ASP A 116 -24.56 10.12 6.91
C ASP A 116 -24.59 9.51 8.31
N TRP A 117 -23.43 9.15 8.86
CA TRP A 117 -23.32 8.65 10.24
C TRP A 117 -23.76 9.72 11.26
N GLN A 118 -23.33 10.96 11.13
CA GLN A 118 -23.79 12.06 11.99
C GLN A 118 -25.32 12.25 11.94
N ALA A 119 -25.94 11.96 10.79
CA ALA A 119 -27.38 12.00 10.62
C ALA A 119 -28.09 10.72 11.15
N GLY A 120 -27.40 9.85 11.86
CA GLY A 120 -27.94 8.61 12.44
C GLY A 120 -28.14 7.47 11.43
N LYS A 121 -27.61 7.58 10.20
CA LYS A 121 -27.70 6.51 9.22
C LYS A 121 -26.61 5.46 9.46
N LYS A 122 -26.94 4.20 9.19
CA LYS A 122 -25.93 3.13 9.13
C LYS A 122 -25.01 3.33 7.93
N THR A 123 -23.70 3.24 8.16
CA THR A 123 -22.68 3.36 7.11
C THR A 123 -21.85 2.09 7.04
N SER A 124 -21.32 1.83 5.85
CA SER A 124 -20.38 0.73 5.59
C SER A 124 -19.11 1.32 4.99
N THR A 125 -18.29 1.92 5.83
CA THR A 125 -16.97 2.45 5.51
C THR A 125 -15.94 1.38 5.78
N ASN A 126 -15.08 1.09 4.81
CA ASN A 126 -14.03 0.09 4.94
C ASN A 126 -12.91 0.59 5.87
N PRO A 127 -12.62 -0.07 7.00
CA PRO A 127 -11.58 0.35 7.93
C PRO A 127 -10.22 -0.30 7.66
N ILE A 128 -10.10 -1.19 6.66
CA ILE A 128 -8.92 -2.06 6.47
C ILE A 128 -7.65 -1.23 6.25
N ALA A 129 -7.69 -0.21 5.41
CA ALA A 129 -6.52 0.63 5.17
C ALA A 129 -6.02 1.34 6.44
N SER A 130 -6.95 1.80 7.30
CA SER A 130 -6.60 2.39 8.60
C SER A 130 -6.00 1.36 9.56
N ILE A 131 -6.55 0.14 9.59
CA ILE A 131 -5.98 -0.95 10.40
C ILE A 131 -4.58 -1.31 9.91
N TYR A 132 -4.39 -1.41 8.60
CA TYR A 132 -3.06 -1.67 8.03
C TYR A 132 -2.07 -0.55 8.29
N ALA A 133 -2.50 0.70 8.35
CA ALA A 133 -1.63 1.80 8.80
C ALA A 133 -1.12 1.56 10.23
N TRP A 134 -1.97 1.11 11.14
CA TRP A 134 -1.57 0.74 12.49
C TRP A 134 -0.63 -0.48 12.51
N THR A 135 -0.91 -1.53 11.76
CA THR A 135 -0.03 -2.71 11.71
C THR A 135 1.33 -2.37 11.14
N ARG A 136 1.42 -1.50 10.11
CA ARG A 136 2.70 -1.00 9.58
C ARG A 136 3.48 -0.22 10.63
N GLY A 137 2.82 0.64 11.39
CA GLY A 137 3.43 1.36 12.52
C GLY A 137 3.93 0.41 13.62
N LEU A 138 3.14 -0.60 13.99
CA LEU A 138 3.52 -1.62 14.96
C LEU A 138 4.71 -2.45 14.48
N MET A 139 4.73 -2.89 13.22
CA MET A 139 5.86 -3.62 12.64
C MET A 139 7.15 -2.78 12.63
N HIS A 140 7.04 -1.50 12.28
CA HIS A 140 8.19 -0.61 12.34
C HIS A 140 8.70 -0.45 13.78
N ARG A 141 7.82 -0.24 14.74
CA ARG A 141 8.17 -0.13 16.15
C ARG A 141 8.79 -1.42 16.69
N ALA A 142 8.22 -2.57 16.35
CA ALA A 142 8.74 -3.88 16.72
C ALA A 142 10.18 -4.08 16.24
N LYS A 143 10.49 -3.63 15.03
CA LYS A 143 11.86 -3.68 14.49
C LYS A 143 12.82 -2.80 15.27
N LEU A 144 12.41 -1.59 15.66
CA LEU A 144 13.26 -0.66 16.43
C LEU A 144 13.50 -1.15 17.86
N ASP A 145 12.49 -1.75 18.49
CA ASP A 145 12.56 -2.20 19.90
C ASP A 145 13.07 -3.63 20.06
N GLY A 146 13.17 -4.41 18.98
CA GLY A 146 13.50 -5.82 19.06
C GLY A 146 12.39 -6.65 19.73
N THR A 147 11.10 -6.30 19.50
CA THR A 147 9.92 -6.96 20.08
C THR A 147 9.18 -7.80 19.03
N PRO A 148 9.64 -9.04 18.74
CA PRO A 148 9.05 -9.88 17.70
C PRO A 148 7.59 -10.24 17.96
N GLU A 149 7.15 -10.28 19.20
CA GLU A 149 5.76 -10.54 19.57
C GLU A 149 4.80 -9.44 19.07
N VAL A 150 5.25 -8.19 19.01
CA VAL A 150 4.45 -7.07 18.44
C VAL A 150 4.34 -7.22 16.92
N ALA A 151 5.42 -7.65 16.27
CA ALA A 151 5.38 -7.94 14.83
C ALA A 151 4.42 -9.10 14.54
N ALA A 152 4.52 -10.19 15.29
CA ALA A 152 3.65 -11.37 15.15
C ALA A 152 2.16 -11.03 15.37
N PHE A 153 1.86 -10.16 16.33
CA PHE A 153 0.49 -9.64 16.52
C PHE A 153 -0.01 -8.89 15.29
N ALA A 154 0.81 -7.99 14.74
CA ALA A 154 0.44 -7.19 13.56
C ALA A 154 0.19 -8.08 12.33
N GLU A 155 1.07 -9.07 12.09
CA GLU A 155 0.91 -10.06 11.01
C GLU A 155 -0.34 -10.92 11.22
N THR A 156 -0.61 -11.34 12.45
CA THR A 156 -1.82 -12.10 12.79
C THR A 156 -3.09 -11.30 12.50
N LEU A 157 -3.11 -10.02 12.85
CA LEU A 157 -4.24 -9.15 12.58
C LEU A 157 -4.48 -8.99 11.06
N GLU A 158 -3.42 -8.82 10.26
CA GLU A 158 -3.54 -8.74 8.80
C GLU A 158 -4.07 -10.06 8.21
N ASP A 159 -3.57 -11.22 8.65
CA ASP A 159 -4.06 -12.55 8.23
C ASP A 159 -5.56 -12.75 8.58
N VAL A 160 -5.97 -12.34 9.78
CA VAL A 160 -7.37 -12.40 10.21
C VAL A 160 -8.26 -11.54 9.33
N ILE A 161 -7.82 -10.34 8.95
CA ILE A 161 -8.60 -9.47 8.05
C ILE A 161 -8.80 -10.14 6.70
N ILE A 162 -7.72 -10.65 6.09
CA ILE A 162 -7.79 -11.33 4.79
C ILE A 162 -8.77 -12.51 4.86
N LYS A 163 -8.61 -13.39 5.85
CA LYS A 163 -9.48 -14.56 6.02
C LYS A 163 -10.95 -14.21 6.31
N THR A 164 -11.18 -13.11 7.01
CA THR A 164 -12.54 -12.63 7.28
C THR A 164 -13.22 -12.18 5.98
N VAL A 165 -12.50 -11.46 5.12
CA VAL A 165 -13.02 -11.04 3.81
C VAL A 165 -13.22 -12.25 2.90
N GLU A 166 -12.27 -13.17 2.84
CA GLU A 166 -12.37 -14.42 2.05
C GLU A 166 -13.55 -15.29 2.49
N ALA A 167 -13.91 -15.28 3.78
CA ALA A 167 -15.08 -15.97 4.32
C ALA A 167 -16.42 -15.27 3.98
N GLY A 168 -16.39 -14.15 3.25
CA GLY A 168 -17.58 -13.42 2.81
C GLY A 168 -18.06 -12.33 3.77
N HIS A 169 -17.31 -12.04 4.82
CA HIS A 169 -17.60 -10.95 5.76
C HIS A 169 -16.82 -9.70 5.35
N MET A 170 -17.51 -8.70 4.79
CA MET A 170 -16.86 -7.54 4.20
C MET A 170 -17.75 -6.30 4.22
N THR A 171 -17.15 -5.16 3.98
CA THR A 171 -17.85 -3.89 3.79
C THR A 171 -18.43 -3.77 2.38
N LYS A 172 -19.31 -2.79 2.19
CA LYS A 172 -20.10 -2.64 0.95
C LYS A 172 -19.25 -2.43 -0.30
N ASP A 173 -18.14 -1.71 -0.20
CA ASP A 173 -17.21 -1.47 -1.33
C ASP A 173 -16.67 -2.79 -1.88
N LEU A 174 -16.22 -3.70 -1.02
CA LEU A 174 -15.71 -5.01 -1.41
C LEU A 174 -16.83 -5.92 -1.92
N ALA A 175 -17.99 -5.91 -1.27
CA ALA A 175 -19.13 -6.71 -1.70
C ALA A 175 -19.61 -6.33 -3.11
N LEU A 176 -19.55 -5.05 -3.46
CA LEU A 176 -19.86 -4.58 -4.82
C LEU A 176 -18.86 -5.08 -5.87
N LEU A 177 -17.60 -5.25 -5.50
CA LEU A 177 -16.57 -5.82 -6.40
C LEU A 177 -16.77 -7.32 -6.61
N VAL A 178 -17.14 -8.06 -5.57
CA VAL A 178 -17.48 -9.49 -5.68
C VAL A 178 -18.72 -9.68 -6.55
N GLY A 179 -19.72 -8.79 -6.44
CA GLY A 179 -20.96 -8.87 -7.19
C GLY A 179 -21.88 -9.99 -6.74
N ASN A 180 -22.77 -10.45 -7.64
CA ASN A 180 -23.66 -11.62 -7.42
C ASN A 180 -24.51 -11.56 -6.15
N GLY A 181 -24.85 -10.36 -5.66
CA GLY A 181 -25.65 -10.22 -4.44
C GLY A 181 -24.89 -10.52 -3.15
N GLN A 182 -23.56 -10.44 -3.16
CA GLN A 182 -22.73 -10.58 -1.97
C GLN A 182 -23.25 -9.69 -0.84
N ALA A 183 -23.55 -10.29 0.32
CA ALA A 183 -23.95 -9.56 1.52
C ALA A 183 -22.79 -8.72 2.05
N TYR A 184 -23.10 -7.60 2.67
CA TYR A 184 -22.10 -6.74 3.30
C TYR A 184 -22.50 -6.41 4.75
N GLN A 185 -21.51 -6.01 5.52
CA GLN A 185 -21.64 -5.56 6.89
C GLN A 185 -21.49 -4.03 6.97
N THR A 186 -22.13 -3.41 7.95
CA THR A 186 -21.80 -2.04 8.35
C THR A 186 -20.40 -2.00 8.94
N THR A 187 -19.82 -0.80 9.09
CA THR A 187 -18.49 -0.64 9.71
C THR A 187 -18.44 -1.28 11.10
N ASP A 188 -19.46 -1.05 11.93
CA ASP A 188 -19.50 -1.57 13.30
C ASP A 188 -19.63 -3.11 13.32
N GLU A 189 -20.46 -3.68 12.45
CA GLU A 189 -20.61 -5.14 12.32
C GLU A 189 -19.32 -5.78 11.84
N PHE A 190 -18.66 -5.19 10.86
CA PHE A 190 -17.37 -5.70 10.34
C PHE A 190 -16.28 -5.64 11.41
N MET A 191 -16.16 -4.52 12.13
CA MET A 191 -15.23 -4.39 13.25
C MET A 191 -15.48 -5.39 14.36
N ALA A 192 -16.76 -5.67 14.70
CA ALA A 192 -17.12 -6.68 15.68
C ALA A 192 -16.71 -8.09 15.23
N THR A 193 -16.96 -8.43 13.96
CA THR A 193 -16.54 -9.72 13.36
C THR A 193 -15.01 -9.87 13.39
N LEU A 194 -14.26 -8.83 13.00
CA LEU A 194 -12.80 -8.85 13.07
C LEU A 194 -12.29 -9.06 14.50
N ALA A 195 -12.89 -8.37 15.47
CA ALA A 195 -12.48 -8.49 16.87
C ALA A 195 -12.75 -9.89 17.43
N GLU A 196 -13.86 -10.53 17.05
CA GLU A 196 -14.17 -11.91 17.42
C GLU A 196 -13.16 -12.89 16.81
N ASN A 197 -12.94 -12.80 15.49
CA ASN A 197 -12.00 -13.67 14.79
C ASN A 197 -10.55 -13.50 15.31
N LEU A 198 -10.15 -12.28 15.63
CA LEU A 198 -8.83 -12.02 16.20
C LEU A 198 -8.68 -12.66 17.59
N ARG A 199 -9.68 -12.51 18.47
CA ARG A 199 -9.67 -13.16 19.80
C ARG A 199 -9.58 -14.67 19.68
N ALA A 200 -10.34 -15.28 18.78
CA ALA A 200 -10.28 -16.72 18.53
C ALA A 200 -8.93 -17.17 17.98
N ARG A 201 -8.24 -16.32 17.25
CA ARG A 201 -6.92 -16.62 16.66
C ARG A 201 -5.78 -16.48 17.68
N LEU A 202 -5.94 -15.62 18.68
CA LEU A 202 -4.94 -15.36 19.72
C LEU A 202 -5.10 -16.24 20.97
N ALA A 203 -6.23 -16.93 21.11
CA ALA A 203 -6.50 -17.90 22.20
C ALA A 203 -5.75 -19.22 21.94
#